data_60976d6998a4a91cff2451d2676fc77a
#
_entry.id   60976d6998a4a91cff2451d2676fc77a
#
_cell.length_a   1.000
_cell.length_b   1.000
_cell.length_c   1.000
_cell.angle_alpha   90.00
_cell.angle_beta   90.00
_cell.angle_gamma   90.00
#
_symmetry.space_group_name_H-M   'P 1'
#
loop_
_entity.id
_entity.type
_entity.pdbx_description
1 polymer ?
#
loop_
_entity_poly.entity_id
_entity_poly.type
_entity_poly.pdbx_seq_one_letter_code
_entity_poly.pdbx_strand_id
1 'polypeptide(L)'
;QSARGMEIGMKILLINGSPKGDRSNTLKLSKAFLEGVLEIDKDAEIRQLNLSEKKIAPCRGCFACWNKTPGKCVMTDDMQEGIEGELWADLMIWSFPLYYFSVPGLLKNFIDRQLPMNLPFMEEQEGQTGSGGHPSRYDMSGKRHLLISTCGFYTAKNNYDSVTKLFDHVCGAGQYESIFCGQGELFRVPELKARTDEYLECVRQAGREYAQKQAISEDVKEKLRELLYPRDVFEKMADASWGVEKKSGEKEDPVLTFTRQMAALYNKDSFDQKERVLEIRYTDLGKAWQIVLGKDGSTVLDAGSREATTVIETPWDVWQSIARGEIRGDAALAKGMYRVTGDFSLMIHWDDFFGAANAAAGKEKSGKNSDGKTAEKEKQPQMIFMLAAWITFWVAVSVGENVGAIVTLAICACLPLAAWNRKLTVYDRLSFGIVALLSVLALQKGCVNIALLAGYLGFGLMWLLSCLTKEPLCAAYVKYNYHGDDALENPIFMKANRILAAGWGILYILIAIWSAFLLPAGHTALMQILNNTATVLMGIFTGWFEKWYPQRVAAGK
;
A
#
# COMPACT_ATOMS: atom_id res chain seq x y z
N GLN A 1 -17.44 17.02 42.58
CA GLN A 1 -16.81 18.03 41.70
C GLN A 1 -15.29 17.90 41.92
N SER A 2 -14.66 17.02 41.12
CA SER A 2 -13.20 16.85 41.03
C SER A 2 -12.71 17.91 40.06
N ALA A 3 -11.87 18.83 40.51
CA ALA A 3 -11.13 19.76 39.65
C ALA A 3 -10.30 18.93 38.65
N ARG A 4 -10.60 19.03 37.35
CA ARG A 4 -9.66 18.65 36.29
C ARG A 4 -8.47 19.60 36.43
N GLY A 5 -7.38 19.09 37.02
CA GLY A 5 -6.08 19.72 36.86
C GLY A 5 -5.80 19.81 35.39
N MET A 6 -5.29 20.94 34.87
CA MET A 6 -4.74 21.05 33.53
C MET A 6 -3.69 19.92 33.41
N GLU A 7 -3.99 18.91 32.60
CA GLU A 7 -2.98 17.91 32.21
C GLU A 7 -1.94 18.68 31.38
N ILE A 8 -0.78 18.93 32.01
CA ILE A 8 0.37 19.51 31.34
C ILE A 8 0.81 18.45 30.33
N GLY A 9 0.92 18.81 29.03
CA GLY A 9 1.34 17.91 27.99
C GLY A 9 2.71 17.29 28.26
N MET A 10 2.97 16.09 27.74
CA MET A 10 4.22 15.35 27.91
C MET A 10 5.41 16.14 27.38
N LYS A 11 6.48 16.26 28.15
CA LYS A 11 7.74 16.89 27.71
C LYS A 11 8.67 15.85 27.11
N ILE A 12 8.99 15.98 25.84
CA ILE A 12 9.75 15.00 25.08
C ILE A 12 11.07 15.61 24.56
N LEU A 13 12.18 14.96 24.89
CA LEU A 13 13.49 15.25 24.32
C LEU A 13 13.83 14.21 23.25
N LEU A 14 13.92 14.62 22.00
CA LEU A 14 14.40 13.80 20.89
C LEU A 14 15.91 14.02 20.71
N ILE A 15 16.73 13.05 21.10
CA ILE A 15 18.19 13.07 20.93
C ILE A 15 18.54 12.38 19.60
N ASN A 16 18.86 13.17 18.57
CA ASN A 16 19.28 12.63 17.29
C ASN A 16 20.80 12.42 17.24
N GLY A 17 21.22 11.17 17.46
CA GLY A 17 22.63 10.75 17.43
C GLY A 17 23.16 10.40 16.04
N SER A 18 22.39 10.63 14.97
CA SER A 18 22.83 10.36 13.61
C SER A 18 23.80 11.42 13.10
N PRO A 19 24.98 11.04 12.52
CA PRO A 19 25.87 11.98 11.86
C PRO A 19 25.24 12.68 10.63
N LYS A 20 24.13 12.14 10.10
CA LYS A 20 23.41 12.72 8.96
C LYS A 20 22.46 13.86 9.38
N GLY A 21 22.32 14.16 10.68
CA GLY A 21 21.43 15.17 11.20
C GLY A 21 19.99 14.98 10.73
N ASP A 22 19.37 16.01 10.18
CA ASP A 22 17.98 15.97 9.69
C ASP A 22 17.76 15.05 8.48
N ARG A 23 18.81 14.63 7.80
CA ARG A 23 18.75 13.66 6.68
C ARG A 23 18.80 12.21 7.15
N SER A 24 18.71 11.95 8.43
CA SER A 24 18.74 10.60 9.02
C SER A 24 17.47 9.81 8.65
N ASN A 25 17.66 8.57 8.19
CA ASN A 25 16.54 7.65 7.99
C ASN A 25 15.87 7.29 9.34
N THR A 26 16.67 7.10 10.39
CA THR A 26 16.15 6.83 11.74
C THR A 26 15.28 7.96 12.26
N LEU A 27 15.66 9.21 11.96
CA LEU A 27 14.87 10.38 12.37
C LEU A 27 13.47 10.39 11.73
N LYS A 28 13.29 9.79 10.53
CA LYS A 28 11.94 9.63 9.94
C LYS A 28 11.03 8.76 10.81
N LEU A 29 11.57 7.68 11.37
CA LEU A 29 10.83 6.83 12.31
C LEU A 29 10.48 7.61 13.58
N SER A 30 11.45 8.34 14.13
CA SER A 30 11.24 9.14 15.35
C SER A 30 10.20 10.24 15.14
N LYS A 31 10.20 10.90 13.98
CA LYS A 31 9.17 11.89 13.62
C LYS A 31 7.80 11.24 13.48
N ALA A 32 7.70 10.09 12.82
CA ALA A 32 6.44 9.36 12.71
C ALA A 32 5.89 8.94 14.09
N PHE A 33 6.75 8.51 15.01
CA PHE A 33 6.35 8.24 16.39
C PHE A 33 5.79 9.49 17.08
N LEU A 34 6.50 10.62 16.97
CA LEU A 34 6.08 11.90 17.54
C LEU A 34 4.77 12.42 16.92
N GLU A 35 4.56 12.23 15.61
CA GLU A 35 3.28 12.53 14.95
C GLU A 35 2.14 11.75 15.63
N GLY A 36 2.34 10.44 15.87
CA GLY A 36 1.37 9.61 16.58
C GLY A 36 1.12 10.06 18.03
N VAL A 37 2.15 10.51 18.74
CA VAL A 37 1.99 11.10 20.08
C VAL A 37 1.14 12.36 20.04
N LEU A 38 1.44 13.29 19.10
CA LEU A 38 0.73 14.56 18.96
C LEU A 38 -0.73 14.42 18.50
N GLU A 39 -1.09 13.32 17.87
CA GLU A 39 -2.49 13.01 17.55
C GLU A 39 -3.34 12.80 18.83
N ILE A 40 -2.72 12.32 19.90
CA ILE A 40 -3.36 12.00 21.19
C ILE A 40 -3.13 13.10 22.22
N ASP A 41 -1.85 13.48 22.45
CA ASP A 41 -1.42 14.53 23.35
C ASP A 41 -1.02 15.77 22.54
N LYS A 42 -1.99 16.65 22.29
CA LYS A 42 -1.79 17.86 21.48
C LYS A 42 -0.96 18.92 22.19
N ASP A 43 -0.87 18.84 23.50
CA ASP A 43 -0.14 19.78 24.34
C ASP A 43 1.29 19.29 24.64
N ALA A 44 1.72 18.15 24.05
CA ALA A 44 3.07 17.66 24.20
C ALA A 44 4.12 18.66 23.68
N GLU A 45 5.10 18.95 24.52
CA GLU A 45 6.23 19.82 24.19
C GLU A 45 7.41 18.99 23.71
N ILE A 46 7.90 19.26 22.47
CA ILE A 46 9.00 18.51 21.88
C ILE A 46 10.23 19.41 21.74
N ARG A 47 11.37 18.95 22.26
CA ARG A 47 12.70 19.53 21.98
C ARG A 47 13.53 18.52 21.21
N GLN A 48 14.15 18.95 20.10
CA GLN A 48 15.06 18.12 19.31
C GLN A 48 16.50 18.58 19.52
N LEU A 49 17.38 17.65 19.88
CA LEU A 49 18.82 17.86 20.02
C LEU A 49 19.56 17.10 18.91
N ASN A 50 20.00 17.80 17.87
CA ASN A 50 20.81 17.23 16.80
C ASN A 50 22.29 17.20 17.20
N LEU A 51 22.81 16.05 17.60
CA LEU A 51 24.21 15.94 18.05
C LEU A 51 25.23 16.23 16.94
N SER A 52 24.86 16.09 15.67
CA SER A 52 25.72 16.46 14.53
C SER A 52 25.98 17.97 14.41
N GLU A 53 25.15 18.79 15.03
CA GLU A 53 25.24 20.25 15.03
C GLU A 53 25.87 20.80 16.33
N LYS A 54 26.08 19.91 17.32
CA LYS A 54 26.59 20.26 18.64
C LYS A 54 28.09 19.96 18.77
N LYS A 55 28.77 20.84 19.48
CA LYS A 55 30.19 20.67 19.83
C LYS A 55 30.27 19.98 21.19
N ILE A 56 30.25 18.63 21.21
CA ILE A 56 30.39 17.84 22.42
C ILE A 56 31.70 17.03 22.31
N ALA A 57 32.71 17.46 23.02
CA ALA A 57 34.00 16.78 23.04
C ALA A 57 33.95 15.48 23.87
N PRO A 58 34.80 14.48 23.56
CA PRO A 58 34.89 13.26 24.37
C PRO A 58 35.18 13.55 25.83
N CYS A 59 34.64 12.74 26.72
CA CYS A 59 34.93 12.83 28.17
C CYS A 59 36.41 12.54 28.41
N ARG A 60 37.09 13.38 29.22
CA ARG A 60 38.51 13.24 29.54
C ARG A 60 38.76 12.33 30.76
N GLY A 61 37.73 11.84 31.44
CA GLY A 61 37.85 11.03 32.65
C GLY A 61 38.52 11.77 33.80
N CYS A 62 38.43 13.10 33.85
CA CYS A 62 39.14 13.91 34.87
C CYS A 62 38.41 14.01 36.19
N PHE A 63 37.16 13.53 36.32
CA PHE A 63 36.29 13.52 37.46
C PHE A 63 36.11 14.90 38.17
N ALA A 64 36.46 16.00 37.49
CA ALA A 64 36.27 17.33 38.03
C ALA A 64 34.79 17.65 38.33
N CYS A 65 33.88 17.09 37.55
CA CYS A 65 32.43 17.19 37.74
C CYS A 65 31.92 16.50 39.05
N TRP A 66 32.76 15.78 39.75
CA TRP A 66 32.45 15.16 41.05
C TRP A 66 33.09 15.91 42.20
N ASN A 67 34.29 16.49 42.03
CA ASN A 67 35.06 17.05 43.13
C ASN A 67 35.31 18.56 43.06
N LYS A 68 35.56 19.11 41.82
CA LYS A 68 35.86 20.54 41.64
C LYS A 68 34.63 21.37 41.28
N THR A 69 33.79 20.84 40.43
CA THR A 69 32.58 21.50 39.93
C THR A 69 31.38 20.53 40.02
N PRO A 70 30.94 20.12 41.23
CA PRO A 70 29.92 19.09 41.37
C PRO A 70 28.67 19.38 40.55
N GLY A 71 28.30 18.40 39.70
CA GLY A 71 27.14 18.51 38.79
C GLY A 71 27.40 19.27 37.50
N LYS A 72 28.63 19.79 37.26
CA LYS A 72 28.98 20.52 36.02
C LYS A 72 30.29 20.01 35.45
N CYS A 73 30.34 19.84 34.13
CA CYS A 73 31.60 19.56 33.46
C CYS A 73 32.48 20.82 33.41
N VAL A 74 33.80 20.62 33.54
CA VAL A 74 34.78 21.73 33.40
C VAL A 74 35.00 22.18 31.94
N MET A 75 34.58 21.33 31.00
CA MET A 75 34.63 21.69 29.58
C MET A 75 33.41 22.54 29.24
N THR A 76 33.67 23.71 28.61
CA THR A 76 32.63 24.64 28.15
C THR A 76 32.28 24.30 26.71
N ASP A 77 31.29 23.48 26.52
CA ASP A 77 30.74 23.06 25.22
C ASP A 77 29.22 22.81 25.33
N ASP A 78 28.59 22.36 24.25
CA ASP A 78 27.13 22.23 24.17
C ASP A 78 26.54 21.09 25.04
N MET A 79 27.34 20.35 25.81
CA MET A 79 26.85 19.27 26.66
C MET A 79 25.88 19.74 27.75
N GLN A 80 26.05 20.99 28.22
CA GLN A 80 25.18 21.53 29.27
C GLN A 80 23.71 21.61 28.80
N GLU A 81 23.48 22.00 27.52
CA GLU A 81 22.14 22.01 26.90
C GLU A 81 21.53 20.61 26.89
N GLY A 82 22.34 19.57 26.60
CA GLY A 82 21.90 18.19 26.64
C GLY A 82 21.43 17.75 28.03
N ILE A 83 22.22 18.04 29.07
CA ILE A 83 21.88 17.73 30.45
C ILE A 83 20.59 18.46 30.87
N GLU A 84 20.46 19.74 30.57
CA GLU A 84 19.25 20.53 30.84
C GLU A 84 18.02 19.95 30.13
N GLY A 85 18.21 19.49 28.89
CA GLY A 85 17.17 18.83 28.12
C GLY A 85 16.70 17.52 28.75
N GLU A 86 17.61 16.67 29.22
CA GLU A 86 17.27 15.41 29.89
C GLU A 86 16.55 15.65 31.23
N LEU A 87 16.99 16.66 32.01
CA LEU A 87 16.33 17.03 33.24
C LEU A 87 14.93 17.61 33.02
N TRP A 88 14.72 18.30 31.93
CA TRP A 88 13.43 18.89 31.56
C TRP A 88 12.42 17.85 31.05
N ALA A 89 12.87 16.84 30.31
CA ALA A 89 11.99 15.88 29.64
C ALA A 89 11.36 14.85 30.58
N ASP A 90 10.15 14.40 30.27
CA ASP A 90 9.49 13.22 30.85
C ASP A 90 9.83 11.97 30.04
N LEU A 91 9.98 12.12 28.72
CA LEU A 91 10.38 11.06 27.77
C LEU A 91 11.62 11.48 26.99
N MET A 92 12.65 10.64 27.01
CA MET A 92 13.85 10.77 26.19
C MET A 92 13.79 9.75 25.05
N ILE A 93 13.79 10.24 23.80
CA ILE A 93 13.85 9.41 22.59
C ILE A 93 15.28 9.43 22.06
N TRP A 94 15.93 8.28 22.10
CA TRP A 94 17.28 8.06 21.58
C TRP A 94 17.17 7.59 20.13
N SER A 95 17.37 8.50 19.18
CA SER A 95 17.23 8.26 17.73
C SER A 95 18.60 8.14 17.08
N PHE A 96 19.00 6.95 16.61
CA PHE A 96 20.34 6.74 16.06
C PHE A 96 20.39 5.56 15.09
N PRO A 97 21.23 5.60 14.03
CA PRO A 97 21.55 4.42 13.23
C PRO A 97 22.49 3.49 14.00
N LEU A 98 22.37 2.19 13.76
CA LEU A 98 23.33 1.21 14.27
C LEU A 98 24.65 1.36 13.49
N TYR A 99 25.72 1.74 14.15
CA TYR A 99 27.06 1.86 13.56
C TYR A 99 28.00 0.84 14.21
N TYR A 100 28.52 -0.07 13.41
CA TYR A 100 29.45 -1.12 13.83
C TYR A 100 28.97 -1.85 15.11
N PHE A 101 27.70 -2.26 15.08
CA PHE A 101 26.97 -2.96 16.17
C PHE A 101 26.79 -2.17 17.46
N SER A 102 26.95 -0.84 17.44
CA SER A 102 26.76 0.03 18.60
C SER A 102 26.17 1.38 18.21
N VAL A 103 26.15 2.32 19.13
CA VAL A 103 25.74 3.71 18.90
C VAL A 103 26.82 4.47 18.11
N PRO A 104 26.46 5.50 17.32
CA PRO A 104 27.45 6.38 16.67
C PRO A 104 28.33 7.09 17.69
N GLY A 105 29.55 7.44 17.29
CA GLY A 105 30.52 8.13 18.15
C GLY A 105 30.00 9.42 18.78
N LEU A 106 29.21 10.20 18.03
CA LEU A 106 28.56 11.42 18.54
C LEU A 106 27.64 11.11 19.74
N LEU A 107 26.84 10.06 19.64
CA LEU A 107 25.96 9.64 20.73
C LEU A 107 26.74 9.04 21.88
N LYS A 108 27.82 8.30 21.61
CA LYS A 108 28.69 7.78 22.66
C LYS A 108 29.37 8.89 23.44
N ASN A 109 29.86 9.93 22.78
CA ASN A 109 30.41 11.11 23.45
C ASN A 109 29.36 11.77 24.37
N PHE A 110 28.12 11.91 23.91
CA PHE A 110 27.02 12.44 24.70
C PHE A 110 26.76 11.60 25.94
N ILE A 111 26.66 10.27 25.80
CA ILE A 111 26.44 9.34 26.91
C ILE A 111 27.59 9.43 27.94
N ASP A 112 28.85 9.41 27.48
CA ASP A 112 30.02 9.49 28.38
C ASP A 112 30.10 10.83 29.13
N ARG A 113 29.49 11.88 28.60
CA ARG A 113 29.46 13.21 29.18
C ARG A 113 28.31 13.45 30.17
N GLN A 114 27.47 12.42 30.44
CA GLN A 114 26.44 12.46 31.47
C GLN A 114 27.00 12.25 32.91
N LEU A 115 28.28 11.97 33.07
CA LEU A 115 28.93 11.77 34.37
C LEU A 115 28.62 12.85 35.43
N PRO A 116 28.41 14.15 35.09
CA PRO A 116 27.97 15.17 36.05
C PRO A 116 26.60 14.88 36.71
N MET A 117 25.75 14.09 36.04
CA MET A 117 24.42 13.73 36.54
C MET A 117 24.47 12.69 37.69
N ASN A 118 25.62 12.07 37.91
CA ASN A 118 25.80 11.05 38.92
C ASN A 118 26.62 11.58 40.12
N LEU A 119 26.44 10.95 41.27
CA LEU A 119 27.23 11.16 42.47
C LEU A 119 28.47 10.26 42.44
N PRO A 120 29.57 10.64 43.11
CA PRO A 120 30.81 9.87 43.12
C PRO A 120 30.77 8.61 43.99
N PHE A 121 29.70 8.40 44.76
CA PHE A 121 29.59 7.28 45.69
C PHE A 121 29.15 6.02 44.95
N MET A 122 29.58 4.84 45.41
CA MET A 122 29.14 3.56 44.89
C MET A 122 28.04 3.01 45.81
N GLU A 123 26.94 2.58 45.21
CA GLU A 123 25.83 1.93 45.90
C GLU A 123 25.45 0.67 45.15
N GLU A 124 24.99 -0.35 45.89
CA GLU A 124 24.33 -1.50 45.29
C GLU A 124 23.00 -1.05 44.68
N GLN A 125 22.80 -1.27 43.39
CA GLN A 125 21.55 -0.97 42.73
C GLN A 125 20.81 -2.28 42.42
N GLU A 126 19.57 -2.37 42.91
CA GLU A 126 18.72 -3.52 42.67
C GLU A 126 18.53 -3.75 41.14
N GLY A 127 18.76 -4.98 40.68
CA GLY A 127 18.60 -5.35 39.26
C GLY A 127 19.80 -5.05 38.34
N GLN A 128 20.88 -4.46 38.81
CA GLN A 128 22.10 -4.30 38.00
C GLN A 128 22.98 -5.56 38.03
N THR A 129 23.40 -5.99 36.85
CA THR A 129 24.30 -7.14 36.65
C THR A 129 25.78 -6.73 36.77
N GLY A 130 26.12 -5.93 37.76
CA GLY A 130 27.48 -5.39 37.91
C GLY A 130 27.88 -5.18 39.34
N SER A 131 29.14 -4.80 39.56
CA SER A 131 29.76 -4.58 40.88
C SER A 131 29.40 -3.22 41.52
N GLY A 132 28.23 -2.70 41.26
CA GLY A 132 27.73 -1.43 41.81
C GLY A 132 27.55 -0.34 40.78
N GLY A 133 26.79 0.69 41.10
CA GLY A 133 26.50 1.86 40.28
C GLY A 133 26.76 3.15 41.06
N HIS A 134 26.70 4.27 40.36
CA HIS A 134 26.74 5.60 40.93
C HIS A 134 25.29 6.15 40.97
N PRO A 135 24.76 6.53 42.15
CA PRO A 135 23.40 7.04 42.24
C PRO A 135 23.26 8.37 41.47
N SER A 136 22.07 8.60 40.97
CA SER A 136 21.79 9.86 40.29
C SER A 136 21.87 11.06 41.26
N ARG A 137 22.42 12.16 40.79
CA ARG A 137 22.42 13.45 41.49
C ARG A 137 21.04 14.11 41.50
N TYR A 138 20.23 13.80 40.52
CA TYR A 138 18.91 14.37 40.29
C TYR A 138 17.82 13.32 40.45
N ASP A 139 16.62 13.74 40.77
CA ASP A 139 15.48 12.85 40.73
C ASP A 139 15.16 12.48 39.27
N MET A 140 15.48 11.24 38.90
CA MET A 140 15.21 10.65 37.61
C MET A 140 14.02 9.69 37.66
N SER A 141 13.36 9.57 38.80
CA SER A 141 12.15 8.76 38.97
C SER A 141 11.05 9.30 38.02
N GLY A 142 10.38 8.46 37.32
CA GLY A 142 9.36 8.88 36.36
C GLY A 142 9.89 9.32 34.97
N LYS A 143 11.21 9.45 34.79
CA LYS A 143 11.81 9.62 33.47
C LYS A 143 11.71 8.32 32.66
N ARG A 144 11.38 8.44 31.36
CA ARG A 144 11.18 7.29 30.47
C ARG A 144 12.11 7.37 29.29
N HIS A 145 12.39 6.21 28.72
CA HIS A 145 13.32 6.09 27.61
C HIS A 145 12.69 5.28 26.49
N LEU A 146 12.90 5.73 25.26
CA LEU A 146 12.55 5.02 24.04
C LEU A 146 13.74 5.02 23.08
N LEU A 147 14.16 3.85 22.65
CA LEU A 147 15.21 3.68 21.64
C LEU A 147 14.58 3.51 20.27
N ILE A 148 14.92 4.38 19.32
CA ILE A 148 14.52 4.22 17.93
C ILE A 148 15.79 4.13 17.09
N SER A 149 16.01 2.98 16.46
CA SER A 149 17.22 2.75 15.67
C SER A 149 16.96 1.98 14.39
N THR A 150 17.74 2.28 13.37
CA THR A 150 17.74 1.57 12.08
C THR A 150 19.10 0.97 11.80
N CYS A 151 19.15 -0.19 11.13
CA CYS A 151 20.41 -0.78 10.64
C CYS A 151 20.32 -1.13 9.16
N GLY A 152 21.49 -1.28 8.53
CA GLY A 152 21.62 -1.70 7.13
C GLY A 152 21.50 -3.21 6.90
N PHE A 153 21.31 -4.02 7.94
CA PHE A 153 21.11 -5.47 7.81
C PHE A 153 19.67 -5.79 7.42
N TYR A 154 19.43 -6.99 6.87
CA TYR A 154 18.09 -7.40 6.47
C TYR A 154 17.12 -7.51 7.67
N THR A 155 17.62 -7.70 8.88
CA THR A 155 16.85 -7.78 10.14
C THR A 155 17.55 -7.05 11.27
N ALA A 156 16.78 -6.55 12.23
CA ALA A 156 17.31 -6.03 13.49
C ALA A 156 17.72 -7.16 14.47
N LYS A 157 17.15 -8.36 14.32
CA LYS A 157 17.37 -9.49 15.24
C LYS A 157 18.85 -9.84 15.31
N ASN A 158 19.38 -9.98 16.55
CA ASN A 158 20.78 -10.32 16.87
C ASN A 158 21.82 -9.26 16.46
N ASN A 159 21.41 -8.07 16.06
CA ASN A 159 22.33 -7.00 15.68
C ASN A 159 22.44 -5.90 16.74
N TYR A 160 21.54 -5.90 17.75
CA TYR A 160 21.43 -4.85 18.76
C TYR A 160 21.85 -5.28 20.16
N ASP A 161 22.46 -6.45 20.35
CA ASP A 161 22.77 -7.00 21.68
C ASP A 161 23.70 -6.07 22.48
N SER A 162 24.71 -5.47 21.84
CA SER A 162 25.61 -4.51 22.50
C SER A 162 24.92 -3.20 22.84
N VAL A 163 23.98 -2.72 22.00
CA VAL A 163 23.17 -1.54 22.26
C VAL A 163 22.23 -1.79 23.43
N THR A 164 21.53 -2.91 23.43
CA THR A 164 20.63 -3.32 24.51
C THR A 164 21.39 -3.36 25.84
N LYS A 165 22.57 -3.99 25.84
CA LYS A 165 23.42 -4.08 27.05
C LYS A 165 23.91 -2.70 27.51
N LEU A 166 24.27 -1.80 26.59
CA LEU A 166 24.64 -0.43 26.93
C LEU A 166 23.47 0.30 27.62
N PHE A 167 22.28 0.22 27.05
CA PHE A 167 21.11 0.92 27.59
C PHE A 167 20.53 0.24 28.83
N ASP A 168 20.72 -1.07 29.02
CA ASP A 168 20.46 -1.73 30.31
C ASP A 168 21.24 -1.07 31.47
N HIS A 169 22.48 -0.61 31.19
CA HIS A 169 23.28 0.11 32.18
C HIS A 169 22.94 1.61 32.29
N VAL A 170 22.52 2.24 31.20
CA VAL A 170 22.19 3.69 31.17
C VAL A 170 20.81 3.97 31.76
N CYS A 171 19.81 3.15 31.40
CA CYS A 171 18.41 3.39 31.74
C CYS A 171 17.87 2.39 32.79
N GLY A 172 18.57 1.30 33.05
CA GLY A 172 18.08 0.12 33.79
C GLY A 172 17.52 -0.95 32.86
N ALA A 173 17.80 -2.21 33.20
CA ALA A 173 17.35 -3.35 32.40
C ALA A 173 15.81 -3.41 32.31
N GLY A 174 15.26 -3.40 31.11
CA GLY A 174 13.81 -3.43 30.87
C GLY A 174 13.06 -2.13 31.20
N GLN A 175 13.78 -1.04 31.50
CA GLN A 175 13.18 0.25 31.84
C GLN A 175 13.06 1.18 30.63
N TYR A 176 13.07 0.64 29.43
CA TYR A 176 12.91 1.39 28.19
C TYR A 176 12.14 0.58 27.13
N GLU A 177 11.47 1.29 26.25
CA GLU A 177 10.88 0.72 25.04
C GLU A 177 11.86 0.81 23.87
N SER A 178 11.70 -0.05 22.86
CA SER A 178 12.57 -0.01 21.68
C SER A 178 11.84 -0.29 20.38
N ILE A 179 12.23 0.44 19.32
CA ILE A 179 11.84 0.24 17.93
C ILE A 179 13.13 0.07 17.13
N PHE A 180 13.48 -1.17 16.80
CA PHE A 180 14.66 -1.50 16.02
C PHE A 180 14.25 -2.00 14.64
N CYS A 181 14.60 -1.25 13.60
CA CYS A 181 14.22 -1.53 12.22
C CYS A 181 15.43 -1.97 11.39
N GLY A 182 15.35 -3.16 10.79
CA GLY A 182 16.28 -3.58 9.73
C GLY A 182 16.01 -2.84 8.42
N GLN A 183 16.86 -3.05 7.42
CA GLN A 183 16.69 -2.50 6.07
C GLN A 183 16.57 -0.95 6.04
N GLY A 184 17.19 -0.27 7.02
CA GLY A 184 17.01 1.17 7.25
C GLY A 184 17.40 2.08 6.09
N GLU A 185 18.23 1.61 5.15
CA GLU A 185 18.61 2.40 3.97
C GLU A 185 17.46 2.54 2.95
N LEU A 186 16.44 1.67 3.01
CA LEU A 186 15.28 1.72 2.11
C LEU A 186 14.44 3.00 2.31
N PHE A 187 14.44 3.59 3.49
CA PHE A 187 13.72 4.84 3.77
C PHE A 187 14.21 6.06 2.98
N ARG A 188 15.36 5.96 2.31
CA ARG A 188 15.87 7.01 1.42
C ARG A 188 15.54 6.78 -0.06
N VAL A 189 14.97 5.62 -0.42
CA VAL A 189 14.71 5.20 -1.80
C VAL A 189 13.28 5.60 -2.17
N PRO A 190 13.09 6.64 -3.03
CA PRO A 190 11.76 7.15 -3.37
C PRO A 190 10.84 6.10 -4.00
N GLU A 191 11.42 5.20 -4.79
CA GLU A 191 10.72 4.12 -5.49
C GLU A 191 10.07 3.11 -4.53
N LEU A 192 10.54 3.05 -3.27
CA LEU A 192 10.03 2.13 -2.24
C LEU A 192 9.13 2.84 -1.21
N LYS A 193 8.75 4.09 -1.51
CA LYS A 193 8.01 4.96 -0.58
C LYS A 193 6.72 4.32 -0.08
N ALA A 194 5.95 3.66 -0.92
CA ALA A 194 4.69 3.04 -0.54
C ALA A 194 4.89 2.05 0.63
N ARG A 195 5.88 1.16 0.53
CA ARG A 195 6.17 0.17 1.58
C ARG A 195 6.76 0.79 2.85
N THR A 196 7.64 1.79 2.69
CA THR A 196 8.22 2.49 3.85
C THR A 196 7.18 3.35 4.57
N ASP A 197 6.21 3.95 3.86
CA ASP A 197 5.10 4.70 4.47
C ASP A 197 4.17 3.78 5.29
N GLU A 198 3.90 2.55 4.82
CA GLU A 198 3.16 1.55 5.61
C GLU A 198 3.86 1.24 6.95
N TYR A 199 5.18 1.07 6.92
CA TYR A 199 5.95 0.86 8.14
C TYR A 199 5.92 2.08 9.07
N LEU A 200 6.05 3.30 8.51
CA LEU A 200 5.95 4.54 9.28
C LEU A 200 4.56 4.70 9.92
N GLU A 201 3.50 4.20 9.29
CA GLU A 201 2.17 4.19 9.91
C GLU A 201 2.11 3.25 11.13
N CYS A 202 2.77 2.09 11.09
CA CYS A 202 2.91 1.26 12.28
C CYS A 202 3.69 1.97 13.40
N VAL A 203 4.70 2.78 13.04
CA VAL A 203 5.44 3.60 14.01
C VAL A 203 4.57 4.72 14.58
N ARG A 204 3.70 5.37 13.79
CA ARG A 204 2.69 6.33 14.31
C ARG A 204 1.73 5.66 15.27
N GLN A 205 1.28 4.45 14.94
CA GLN A 205 0.42 3.68 15.85
C GLN A 205 1.12 3.42 17.19
N ALA A 206 2.42 3.09 17.18
CA ALA A 206 3.20 2.96 18.41
C ALA A 206 3.24 4.27 19.22
N GLY A 207 3.34 5.42 18.55
CA GLY A 207 3.27 6.74 19.19
C GLY A 207 1.90 7.02 19.83
N ARG A 208 0.81 6.69 19.15
CA ARG A 208 -0.56 6.81 19.68
C ARG A 208 -0.75 5.97 20.95
N GLU A 209 -0.33 4.71 20.89
CA GLU A 209 -0.42 3.81 22.06
C GLU A 209 0.43 4.28 23.22
N TYR A 210 1.65 4.73 22.94
CA TYR A 210 2.55 5.23 23.96
C TYR A 210 1.98 6.46 24.67
N ALA A 211 1.41 7.41 23.94
CA ALA A 211 0.76 8.58 24.53
C ALA A 211 -0.44 8.21 25.43
N GLN A 212 -1.18 7.16 25.08
CA GLN A 212 -2.33 6.71 25.87
C GLN A 212 -1.98 5.86 27.07
N LYS A 213 -1.00 4.96 26.92
CA LYS A 213 -0.74 3.87 27.89
C LYS A 213 0.68 3.88 28.45
N GLN A 214 1.55 4.72 27.90
CA GLN A 214 2.99 4.79 28.19
C GLN A 214 3.72 3.46 27.91
N ALA A 215 3.16 2.66 27.01
CA ALA A 215 3.69 1.39 26.54
C ALA A 215 3.23 1.12 25.11
N ILE A 216 3.98 0.29 24.39
CA ILE A 216 3.65 -0.19 23.05
C ILE A 216 3.14 -1.63 23.19
N SER A 217 1.97 -1.95 22.59
CA SER A 217 1.41 -3.30 22.64
C SER A 217 2.28 -4.31 21.88
N GLU A 218 2.20 -5.59 22.27
CA GLU A 218 2.94 -6.65 21.56
C GLU A 218 2.47 -6.79 20.12
N ASP A 219 1.19 -6.58 19.81
CA ASP A 219 0.67 -6.62 18.43
C ASP A 219 1.35 -5.58 17.54
N VAL A 220 1.59 -4.36 18.05
CA VAL A 220 2.31 -3.32 17.29
C VAL A 220 3.80 -3.65 17.24
N LYS A 221 4.40 -4.16 18.32
CA LYS A 221 5.81 -4.59 18.34
C LYS A 221 6.06 -5.72 17.34
N GLU A 222 5.14 -6.67 17.18
CA GLU A 222 5.26 -7.75 16.19
C GLU A 222 5.26 -7.18 14.77
N LYS A 223 4.35 -6.27 14.44
CA LYS A 223 4.33 -5.59 13.14
C LYS A 223 5.62 -4.79 12.88
N LEU A 224 6.17 -4.14 13.90
CA LEU A 224 7.43 -3.41 13.79
C LEU A 224 8.67 -4.32 13.62
N ARG A 225 8.56 -5.62 13.95
CA ARG A 225 9.60 -6.64 13.70
C ARG A 225 9.52 -7.25 12.31
N GLU A 226 8.41 -7.04 11.59
CA GLU A 226 8.27 -7.54 10.21
C GLU A 226 9.31 -6.93 9.27
N LEU A 227 9.76 -7.74 8.31
CA LEU A 227 10.69 -7.27 7.31
C LEU A 227 9.97 -6.33 6.33
N LEU A 228 10.65 -5.27 5.90
CA LEU A 228 10.16 -4.41 4.80
C LEU A 228 10.07 -5.21 3.50
N TYR A 229 11.11 -5.99 3.21
CA TYR A 229 11.20 -6.90 2.06
C TYR A 229 11.77 -8.25 2.49
N PRO A 230 11.44 -9.35 1.77
CA PRO A 230 12.08 -10.65 1.99
C PRO A 230 13.60 -10.53 1.90
N ARG A 231 14.30 -11.40 2.64
CA ARG A 231 15.77 -11.35 2.73
C ARG A 231 16.46 -11.37 1.36
N ASP A 232 16.07 -12.33 0.52
CA ASP A 232 16.66 -12.51 -0.80
C ASP A 232 16.44 -11.32 -1.74
N VAL A 233 15.27 -10.68 -1.63
CA VAL A 233 14.93 -9.44 -2.37
C VAL A 233 15.79 -8.28 -1.86
N PHE A 234 15.84 -8.09 -0.54
CA PHE A 234 16.63 -7.02 0.06
C PHE A 234 18.13 -7.14 -0.26
N GLU A 235 18.70 -8.33 -0.13
CA GLU A 235 20.12 -8.56 -0.41
C GLU A 235 20.46 -8.27 -1.89
N LYS A 236 19.59 -8.67 -2.83
CA LYS A 236 19.74 -8.34 -4.26
C LYS A 236 19.65 -6.84 -4.54
N MET A 237 18.68 -6.15 -3.93
CA MET A 237 18.55 -4.70 -4.06
C MET A 237 19.75 -3.97 -3.46
N ALA A 238 20.21 -4.40 -2.28
CA ALA A 238 21.38 -3.84 -1.61
C ALA A 238 22.65 -4.01 -2.45
N ASP A 239 22.88 -5.22 -2.95
CA ASP A 239 24.02 -5.51 -3.84
C ASP A 239 23.97 -4.63 -5.10
N ALA A 240 22.82 -4.56 -5.77
CA ALA A 240 22.66 -3.72 -6.95
C ALA A 240 22.85 -2.23 -6.64
N SER A 241 22.47 -1.76 -5.44
CA SER A 241 22.54 -0.33 -5.07
C SER A 241 23.95 0.24 -5.03
N TRP A 242 24.97 -0.61 -4.91
CA TRP A 242 26.36 -0.17 -4.93
C TRP A 242 26.82 0.29 -6.32
N GLY A 243 26.15 -0.18 -7.40
CA GLY A 243 26.46 0.19 -8.78
C GLY A 243 27.89 -0.20 -9.19
N VAL A 244 28.35 -1.33 -8.68
CA VAL A 244 29.67 -1.89 -9.00
C VAL A 244 29.55 -3.37 -9.36
N GLU A 245 30.32 -3.81 -10.32
CA GLU A 245 30.39 -5.22 -10.67
C GLU A 245 31.10 -6.04 -9.57
N LYS A 246 30.49 -7.17 -9.16
CA LYS A 246 31.02 -8.02 -8.09
C LYS A 246 32.43 -8.56 -8.38
N LYS A 247 32.80 -8.78 -9.66
CA LYS A 247 34.09 -9.36 -10.06
C LYS A 247 35.18 -8.32 -10.23
N SER A 248 34.90 -7.19 -10.87
CA SER A 248 35.89 -6.14 -11.20
C SER A 248 35.95 -5.00 -10.19
N GLY A 249 34.84 -4.75 -9.46
CA GLY A 249 34.69 -3.57 -8.64
C GLY A 249 34.53 -2.28 -9.43
N GLU A 250 34.41 -2.36 -10.76
CA GLU A 250 34.19 -1.20 -11.63
C GLU A 250 32.78 -0.66 -11.52
N LYS A 251 32.62 0.64 -11.81
CA LYS A 251 31.32 1.31 -11.76
C LYS A 251 30.42 0.78 -12.87
N GLU A 252 29.24 0.30 -12.49
CA GLU A 252 28.22 -0.20 -13.40
C GLU A 252 27.40 0.94 -14.03
N ASP A 253 26.79 0.65 -15.18
CA ASP A 253 25.84 1.57 -15.82
C ASP A 253 24.64 1.86 -14.88
N PRO A 254 24.35 3.14 -14.58
CA PRO A 254 23.24 3.49 -13.66
C PRO A 254 21.87 2.94 -14.11
N VAL A 255 21.65 2.81 -15.43
CA VAL A 255 20.38 2.30 -15.97
C VAL A 255 20.29 0.79 -15.80
N LEU A 256 21.42 0.06 -15.96
CA LEU A 256 21.50 -1.37 -15.66
C LEU A 256 21.31 -1.61 -14.14
N THR A 257 21.96 -0.80 -13.30
CA THR A 257 21.79 -0.83 -11.84
C THR A 257 20.32 -0.71 -11.45
N PHE A 258 19.60 0.27 -12.00
CA PHE A 258 18.17 0.46 -11.76
C PHE A 258 17.33 -0.73 -12.26
N THR A 259 17.64 -1.25 -13.45
CA THR A 259 16.95 -2.41 -14.01
C THR A 259 17.14 -3.66 -13.13
N ARG A 260 18.34 -3.85 -12.56
CA ARG A 260 18.62 -4.93 -11.59
C ARG A 260 17.85 -4.76 -10.28
N GLN A 261 17.75 -3.52 -9.76
CA GLN A 261 16.96 -3.23 -8.56
C GLN A 261 15.47 -3.53 -8.79
N MET A 262 14.94 -3.15 -9.95
CA MET A 262 13.56 -3.46 -10.32
C MET A 262 13.36 -4.97 -10.47
N ALA A 263 14.27 -5.67 -11.13
CA ALA A 263 14.22 -7.12 -11.27
C ALA A 263 14.22 -7.84 -9.91
N ALA A 264 14.92 -7.30 -8.90
CA ALA A 264 14.97 -7.86 -7.55
C ALA A 264 13.59 -7.82 -6.84
N LEU A 265 12.69 -6.91 -7.24
CA LEU A 265 11.33 -6.84 -6.70
C LEU A 265 10.40 -7.92 -7.22
N TYR A 266 10.85 -8.77 -8.15
CA TYR A 266 10.04 -9.85 -8.68
C TYR A 266 9.60 -10.83 -7.59
N ASN A 267 8.30 -11.05 -7.51
CA ASN A 267 7.68 -12.00 -6.61
C ASN A 267 7.60 -13.38 -7.28
N LYS A 268 8.48 -14.30 -6.90
CA LYS A 268 8.50 -15.68 -7.44
C LYS A 268 7.20 -16.47 -7.18
N ASP A 269 6.42 -16.10 -6.15
CA ASP A 269 5.15 -16.76 -5.83
C ASP A 269 4.04 -16.40 -6.85
N SER A 270 4.26 -15.38 -7.68
CA SER A 270 3.38 -15.05 -8.81
C SER A 270 3.64 -15.88 -10.06
N PHE A 271 4.63 -16.79 -10.04
CA PHE A 271 4.95 -17.63 -11.19
C PHE A 271 3.84 -18.64 -11.50
N ASP A 272 3.23 -18.49 -12.66
CA ASP A 272 2.09 -19.27 -13.15
C ASP A 272 2.48 -20.38 -14.15
N GLN A 273 3.61 -21.03 -13.98
CA GLN A 273 4.20 -22.04 -14.85
C GLN A 273 4.66 -21.51 -16.23
N LYS A 274 4.64 -20.18 -16.44
CA LYS A 274 5.07 -19.55 -17.68
C LYS A 274 6.23 -18.61 -17.42
N GLU A 275 7.40 -18.90 -17.98
CA GLU A 275 8.52 -17.97 -18.00
C GLU A 275 8.17 -16.75 -18.88
N ARG A 276 8.45 -15.54 -18.39
CA ARG A 276 8.26 -14.30 -19.13
C ARG A 276 9.58 -13.58 -19.31
N VAL A 277 9.76 -13.00 -20.48
CA VAL A 277 10.91 -12.16 -20.83
C VAL A 277 10.43 -10.75 -21.06
N LEU A 278 10.66 -9.86 -20.10
CA LEU A 278 10.36 -8.44 -20.17
C LEU A 278 11.58 -7.71 -20.71
N GLU A 279 11.48 -7.11 -21.89
CA GLU A 279 12.52 -6.23 -22.43
C GLU A 279 12.13 -4.78 -22.21
N ILE A 280 13.02 -3.98 -21.63
CA ILE A 280 12.82 -2.56 -21.41
C ILE A 280 13.82 -1.80 -22.28
N ARG A 281 13.28 -0.95 -23.17
CA ARG A 281 14.03 -0.10 -24.08
C ARG A 281 13.89 1.36 -23.64
N TYR A 282 15.01 1.92 -23.18
CA TYR A 282 15.09 3.34 -22.79
C TYR A 282 15.38 4.16 -24.05
N THR A 283 14.31 4.73 -24.63
CA THR A 283 14.32 5.29 -25.99
C THR A 283 15.18 6.53 -26.14
N ASP A 284 15.30 7.33 -25.11
CA ASP A 284 16.12 8.55 -25.05
C ASP A 284 17.62 8.26 -24.84
N LEU A 285 17.96 7.09 -24.27
CA LEU A 285 19.34 6.69 -23.98
C LEU A 285 19.89 5.67 -24.98
N GLY A 286 19.05 5.09 -25.84
CA GLY A 286 19.41 4.01 -26.75
C GLY A 286 19.89 2.73 -26.03
N LYS A 287 19.43 2.49 -24.79
CA LYS A 287 19.80 1.35 -23.96
C LYS A 287 18.63 0.41 -23.78
N ALA A 288 18.92 -0.88 -23.66
CA ALA A 288 17.88 -1.87 -23.41
C ALA A 288 18.45 -3.08 -22.63
N TRP A 289 17.62 -3.66 -21.77
CA TRP A 289 17.91 -4.91 -21.06
C TRP A 289 16.68 -5.78 -20.98
N GLN A 290 16.90 -7.08 -20.74
CA GLN A 290 15.85 -8.06 -20.54
C GLN A 290 15.82 -8.51 -19.09
N ILE A 291 14.63 -8.67 -18.54
CA ILE A 291 14.37 -9.30 -17.24
C ILE A 291 13.63 -10.59 -17.51
N VAL A 292 14.27 -11.70 -17.21
CA VAL A 292 13.66 -13.03 -17.26
C VAL A 292 12.99 -13.30 -15.92
N LEU A 293 11.69 -13.55 -15.92
CA LEU A 293 10.86 -13.85 -14.76
C LEU A 293 10.57 -15.36 -14.75
N GLY A 294 11.27 -16.08 -13.91
CA GLY A 294 11.23 -17.54 -13.83
C GLY A 294 10.77 -18.06 -12.47
N LYS A 295 10.69 -19.40 -12.34
CA LYS A 295 10.26 -20.09 -11.12
C LYS A 295 11.14 -19.75 -9.91
N ASP A 296 12.46 -19.66 -10.12
CA ASP A 296 13.44 -19.50 -9.04
C ASP A 296 13.80 -18.03 -8.77
N GLY A 297 13.17 -17.09 -9.50
CA GLY A 297 13.41 -15.67 -9.37
C GLY A 297 13.62 -14.96 -10.71
N SER A 298 14.20 -13.77 -10.68
CA SER A 298 14.49 -12.95 -11.84
C SER A 298 15.97 -12.94 -12.21
N THR A 299 16.27 -12.76 -13.49
CA THR A 299 17.64 -12.60 -14.02
C THR A 299 17.64 -11.47 -15.05
N VAL A 300 18.64 -10.59 -15.00
CA VAL A 300 18.82 -9.51 -15.99
C VAL A 300 19.84 -9.96 -17.03
N LEU A 301 19.47 -9.82 -18.30
CA LEU A 301 20.28 -10.16 -19.48
C LEU A 301 20.39 -8.96 -20.40
N ASP A 302 21.36 -8.99 -21.31
CA ASP A 302 21.46 -8.04 -22.42
C ASP A 302 20.24 -8.15 -23.35
N ALA A 303 19.85 -7.04 -23.96
CA ALA A 303 18.75 -7.01 -24.91
C ALA A 303 18.97 -7.98 -26.07
N GLY A 304 17.89 -8.66 -26.49
CA GLY A 304 17.96 -9.64 -27.57
C GLY A 304 18.59 -11.00 -27.20
N SER A 305 18.96 -11.24 -25.92
CA SER A 305 19.46 -12.54 -25.46
C SER A 305 18.43 -13.65 -25.57
N ARG A 306 17.14 -13.30 -25.45
CA ARG A 306 15.98 -14.20 -25.60
C ARG A 306 14.87 -13.51 -26.40
N GLU A 307 13.91 -14.28 -26.90
CA GLU A 307 12.70 -13.73 -27.49
C GLU A 307 11.86 -13.06 -26.39
N ALA A 308 11.63 -11.76 -26.52
CA ALA A 308 10.87 -10.99 -25.54
C ALA A 308 9.37 -11.32 -25.62
N THR A 309 8.76 -11.68 -24.50
CA THR A 309 7.30 -11.87 -24.40
C THR A 309 6.57 -10.55 -24.28
N THR A 310 7.21 -9.57 -23.62
CA THR A 310 6.67 -8.21 -23.42
C THR A 310 7.80 -7.21 -23.64
N VAL A 311 7.54 -6.16 -24.40
CA VAL A 311 8.50 -5.07 -24.63
C VAL A 311 7.89 -3.76 -24.15
N ILE A 312 8.62 -3.05 -23.30
CA ILE A 312 8.31 -1.68 -22.86
C ILE A 312 9.28 -0.73 -23.54
N GLU A 313 8.75 0.24 -24.27
CA GLU A 313 9.51 1.36 -24.85
C GLU A 313 9.19 2.64 -24.09
N THR A 314 10.16 3.22 -23.40
CA THR A 314 9.95 4.36 -22.49
C THR A 314 11.16 5.29 -22.47
N PRO A 315 10.98 6.61 -22.32
CA PRO A 315 12.05 7.48 -21.89
C PRO A 315 12.48 7.14 -20.46
N TRP A 316 13.75 7.32 -20.16
CA TRP A 316 14.34 7.01 -18.85
C TRP A 316 13.69 7.76 -17.69
N ASP A 317 13.53 9.08 -17.83
CA ASP A 317 12.91 9.95 -16.84
C ASP A 317 11.44 9.59 -16.56
N VAL A 318 10.69 9.22 -17.59
CA VAL A 318 9.29 8.77 -17.45
C VAL A 318 9.24 7.49 -16.62
N TRP A 319 10.10 6.52 -16.91
CA TRP A 319 10.10 5.25 -16.18
C TRP A 319 10.50 5.41 -14.73
N GLN A 320 11.50 6.27 -14.45
CA GLN A 320 11.85 6.61 -13.07
C GLN A 320 10.71 7.32 -12.32
N SER A 321 10.03 8.28 -12.97
CA SER A 321 8.90 8.98 -12.34
C SER A 321 7.74 8.05 -12.02
N ILE A 322 7.49 7.03 -12.87
CA ILE A 322 6.51 5.98 -12.57
C ILE A 322 6.97 5.14 -11.36
N ALA A 323 8.23 4.71 -11.35
CA ALA A 323 8.79 3.92 -10.25
C ALA A 323 8.76 4.65 -8.89
N ARG A 324 8.91 5.99 -8.90
CA ARG A 324 8.83 6.86 -7.71
C ARG A 324 7.39 7.17 -7.29
N GLY A 325 6.40 6.76 -8.09
CA GLY A 325 5.01 7.09 -7.84
C GLY A 325 4.64 8.57 -8.10
N GLU A 326 5.50 9.33 -8.78
CA GLU A 326 5.24 10.73 -9.18
C GLU A 326 4.19 10.78 -10.30
N ILE A 327 4.16 9.75 -11.14
CA ILE A 327 3.21 9.57 -12.22
C ILE A 327 2.63 8.15 -12.13
N ARG A 328 1.32 8.03 -12.23
CA ARG A 328 0.68 6.72 -12.30
C ARG A 328 1.00 6.04 -13.64
N GLY A 329 1.44 4.78 -13.62
CA GLY A 329 1.83 4.03 -14.81
C GLY A 329 0.69 3.90 -15.83
N ASP A 330 -0.54 3.65 -15.39
CA ASP A 330 -1.73 3.57 -16.24
C ASP A 330 -2.08 4.92 -16.90
N ALA A 331 -1.93 6.02 -16.17
CA ALA A 331 -2.15 7.36 -16.69
C ALA A 331 -1.07 7.76 -17.72
N ALA A 332 0.19 7.41 -17.47
CA ALA A 332 1.30 7.63 -18.38
C ALA A 332 1.10 6.83 -19.69
N LEU A 333 0.67 5.56 -19.57
CA LEU A 333 0.36 4.71 -20.71
C LEU A 333 -0.80 5.28 -21.55
N ALA A 334 -1.88 5.71 -20.90
CA ALA A 334 -3.03 6.32 -21.56
C ALA A 334 -2.69 7.62 -22.30
N LYS A 335 -1.68 8.36 -21.83
CA LYS A 335 -1.14 9.57 -22.47
C LYS A 335 -0.09 9.28 -23.56
N GLY A 336 0.27 8.00 -23.75
CA GLY A 336 1.29 7.60 -24.72
C GLY A 336 2.72 8.02 -24.33
N MET A 337 2.99 8.25 -23.04
CA MET A 337 4.32 8.60 -22.54
C MET A 337 5.29 7.42 -22.63
N TYR A 338 4.79 6.20 -22.65
CA TYR A 338 5.51 4.98 -22.96
C TYR A 338 4.61 4.00 -23.72
N ARG A 339 5.19 2.95 -24.28
CA ARG A 339 4.47 1.93 -25.07
C ARG A 339 4.76 0.55 -24.57
N VAL A 340 3.79 -0.36 -24.75
CA VAL A 340 3.93 -1.77 -24.41
C VAL A 340 3.46 -2.61 -25.59
N THR A 341 4.25 -3.60 -25.97
CA THR A 341 3.91 -4.58 -27.01
C THR A 341 4.15 -6.00 -26.51
N GLY A 342 3.46 -6.98 -27.10
CA GLY A 342 3.52 -8.39 -26.68
C GLY A 342 2.46 -8.75 -25.65
N ASP A 343 2.81 -9.59 -24.67
CA ASP A 343 1.91 -10.08 -23.62
C ASP A 343 1.59 -8.96 -22.62
N PHE A 344 0.41 -8.36 -22.76
CA PHE A 344 -0.03 -7.27 -21.89
C PHE A 344 -0.49 -7.73 -20.50
N SER A 345 -0.64 -9.04 -20.28
CA SER A 345 -1.06 -9.58 -18.98
C SER A 345 -0.08 -9.23 -17.85
N LEU A 346 1.20 -9.12 -18.17
CA LEU A 346 2.23 -8.68 -17.21
C LEU A 346 1.96 -7.27 -16.69
N MET A 347 1.48 -6.35 -17.55
CA MET A 347 1.17 -4.98 -17.14
C MET A 347 -0.11 -4.90 -16.30
N ILE A 348 -1.11 -5.73 -16.60
CA ILE A 348 -2.36 -5.80 -15.82
C ILE A 348 -2.08 -6.29 -14.39
N HIS A 349 -1.15 -7.23 -14.24
CA HIS A 349 -0.79 -7.86 -12.98
C HIS A 349 0.59 -7.40 -12.45
N TRP A 350 0.99 -6.18 -12.81
CA TRP A 350 2.31 -5.64 -12.46
C TRP A 350 2.61 -5.75 -10.96
N ASP A 351 1.64 -5.38 -10.11
CA ASP A 351 1.80 -5.41 -8.66
C ASP A 351 1.86 -6.83 -8.09
N ASP A 352 1.29 -7.81 -8.78
CA ASP A 352 1.44 -9.22 -8.41
C ASP A 352 2.86 -9.72 -8.73
N PHE A 353 3.39 -9.35 -9.90
CA PHE A 353 4.73 -9.78 -10.34
C PHE A 353 5.87 -9.04 -9.64
N PHE A 354 5.73 -7.74 -9.38
CA PHE A 354 6.76 -6.93 -8.74
C PHE A 354 6.39 -6.47 -7.33
N GLY A 355 5.40 -7.09 -6.71
CA GLY A 355 4.91 -6.82 -5.36
C GLY A 355 5.56 -7.68 -4.27
N ALA A 356 6.88 -7.94 -4.33
CA ALA A 356 7.57 -8.77 -3.34
C ALA A 356 7.42 -8.28 -1.89
N ALA A 357 7.17 -6.99 -1.68
CA ALA A 357 6.87 -6.43 -0.36
C ALA A 357 5.58 -6.98 0.27
N ASN A 358 4.57 -7.27 -0.56
CA ASN A 358 3.29 -7.81 -0.08
C ASN A 358 3.44 -9.24 0.47
N ALA A 359 4.38 -10.01 -0.08
CA ALA A 359 4.70 -11.34 0.43
C ALA A 359 5.39 -11.30 1.80
N ALA A 360 6.25 -10.28 2.05
CA ALA A 360 6.95 -10.11 3.33
C ALA A 360 6.02 -9.69 4.48
N ALA A 361 4.99 -8.89 4.17
CA ALA A 361 4.03 -8.40 5.17
C ALA A 361 2.99 -9.44 5.59
N GLY A 362 3.13 -10.72 5.18
CA GLY A 362 2.14 -11.76 5.50
C GLY A 362 0.74 -11.48 4.96
N LYS A 363 0.59 -10.53 4.04
CA LYS A 363 -0.65 -10.33 3.30
C LYS A 363 -0.81 -11.54 2.37
N GLU A 364 -1.23 -12.68 2.95
CA GLU A 364 -1.74 -13.79 2.16
C GLU A 364 -2.74 -13.23 1.15
N LYS A 365 -2.59 -13.70 -0.10
CA LYS A 365 -3.64 -13.58 -1.11
C LYS A 365 -4.96 -13.77 -0.40
N SER A 366 -5.90 -12.86 -0.51
CA SER A 366 -7.21 -12.92 0.12
C SER A 366 -7.89 -14.26 -0.17
N GLY A 367 -7.61 -15.26 0.66
CA GLY A 367 -8.07 -16.61 0.44
C GLY A 367 -7.42 -17.65 1.34
N LYS A 368 -7.29 -17.40 2.67
CA LYS A 368 -7.35 -18.36 3.78
C LYS A 368 -6.69 -17.76 5.02
N ASN A 369 -7.48 -17.14 5.87
CA ASN A 369 -7.09 -16.92 7.26
C ASN A 369 -7.18 -18.25 8.00
N SER A 370 -6.08 -18.68 8.61
CA SER A 370 -5.98 -19.87 9.47
C SER A 370 -6.41 -19.62 10.91
N ASP A 371 -7.28 -18.65 11.15
CA ASP A 371 -8.00 -18.55 12.41
C ASP A 371 -9.49 -18.66 12.13
N GLY A 372 -10.11 -19.70 12.71
CA GLY A 372 -11.50 -20.14 12.51
C GLY A 372 -12.59 -19.15 12.91
N LYS A 373 -12.44 -17.87 12.56
CA LYS A 373 -13.50 -16.91 12.34
C LYS A 373 -13.45 -16.54 10.87
N THR A 374 -14.30 -17.16 10.09
CA THR A 374 -14.68 -16.72 8.75
C THR A 374 -15.00 -15.24 8.81
N ALA A 375 -14.01 -14.36 8.45
CA ALA A 375 -14.37 -13.07 7.92
C ALA A 375 -15.24 -13.38 6.70
N GLU A 376 -16.56 -13.11 6.80
CA GLU A 376 -17.50 -13.25 5.70
C GLU A 376 -16.91 -12.40 4.55
N LYS A 377 -16.37 -13.09 3.53
CA LYS A 377 -16.05 -12.47 2.24
C LYS A 377 -17.36 -11.82 1.81
N GLU A 378 -17.47 -10.49 1.91
CA GLU A 378 -18.56 -9.75 1.27
C GLU A 378 -18.62 -10.24 -0.16
N LYS A 379 -19.64 -11.04 -0.48
CA LYS A 379 -19.75 -11.66 -1.80
C LYS A 379 -19.94 -10.54 -2.81
N GLN A 380 -19.01 -10.46 -3.76
CA GLN A 380 -18.96 -9.44 -4.80
C GLN A 380 -20.27 -9.36 -5.60
N PRO A 381 -20.67 -8.19 -6.13
CA PRO A 381 -21.80 -8.05 -7.03
C PRO A 381 -21.65 -8.98 -8.24
N GLN A 382 -22.76 -9.55 -8.67
CA GLN A 382 -22.78 -10.40 -9.86
C GLN A 382 -23.86 -9.91 -10.84
N MET A 383 -23.47 -9.59 -12.05
CA MET A 383 -24.36 -9.08 -13.11
C MET A 383 -25.53 -10.02 -13.40
N ILE A 384 -25.39 -11.31 -13.06
CA ILE A 384 -26.44 -12.31 -13.28
C ILE A 384 -27.75 -11.97 -12.55
N PHE A 385 -27.70 -11.33 -11.37
CA PHE A 385 -28.91 -10.95 -10.63
C PHE A 385 -29.69 -9.86 -11.38
N MET A 386 -28.97 -8.85 -11.92
CA MET A 386 -29.56 -7.83 -12.75
C MET A 386 -30.17 -8.45 -14.02
N LEU A 387 -29.39 -9.25 -14.75
CA LEU A 387 -29.82 -9.86 -16.02
C LEU A 387 -30.96 -10.84 -15.83
N ALA A 388 -31.00 -11.61 -14.73
CA ALA A 388 -32.07 -12.56 -14.46
C ALA A 388 -33.45 -11.90 -14.41
N ALA A 389 -33.57 -10.70 -13.82
CA ALA A 389 -34.83 -9.95 -13.82
C ALA A 389 -35.30 -9.63 -15.24
N TRP A 390 -34.40 -9.08 -16.09
CA TRP A 390 -34.72 -8.69 -17.46
C TRP A 390 -35.00 -9.89 -18.37
N ILE A 391 -34.18 -10.93 -18.31
CA ILE A 391 -34.35 -12.15 -19.09
C ILE A 391 -35.68 -12.82 -18.75
N THR A 392 -36.01 -12.94 -17.45
CA THR A 392 -37.28 -13.52 -17.03
C THR A 392 -38.45 -12.71 -17.54
N PHE A 393 -38.39 -11.37 -17.48
CA PHE A 393 -39.41 -10.50 -18.01
C PHE A 393 -39.67 -10.76 -19.50
N TRP A 394 -38.63 -10.70 -20.33
CA TRP A 394 -38.79 -10.87 -21.77
C TRP A 394 -39.27 -12.30 -22.14
N VAL A 395 -38.75 -13.34 -21.48
CA VAL A 395 -39.13 -14.72 -21.80
C VAL A 395 -40.53 -15.04 -21.27
N ALA A 396 -40.76 -14.79 -19.97
CA ALA A 396 -42.01 -15.21 -19.33
C ALA A 396 -43.24 -14.43 -19.86
N VAL A 397 -43.10 -13.13 -20.04
CA VAL A 397 -44.19 -12.28 -20.58
C VAL A 397 -44.49 -12.57 -22.04
N SER A 398 -43.46 -12.92 -22.85
CA SER A 398 -43.65 -13.31 -24.27
C SER A 398 -44.36 -14.65 -24.42
N VAL A 399 -44.22 -15.60 -23.45
CA VAL A 399 -44.81 -16.94 -23.52
C VAL A 399 -46.19 -17.01 -22.86
N GLY A 400 -46.35 -16.30 -21.74
CA GLY A 400 -47.55 -16.48 -20.90
C GLY A 400 -48.16 -15.16 -20.41
N GLU A 401 -48.07 -14.08 -21.17
CA GLU A 401 -48.65 -12.76 -20.85
C GLU A 401 -48.86 -12.48 -19.33
N ASN A 402 -50.09 -12.62 -18.81
CA ASN A 402 -50.41 -12.34 -17.40
C ASN A 402 -49.67 -13.30 -16.44
N VAL A 403 -49.57 -14.58 -16.76
CA VAL A 403 -48.87 -15.56 -15.92
C VAL A 403 -47.38 -15.21 -15.89
N GLY A 404 -46.81 -14.88 -17.05
CA GLY A 404 -45.41 -14.45 -17.17
C GLY A 404 -45.12 -13.19 -16.39
N ALA A 405 -46.01 -12.22 -16.38
CA ALA A 405 -45.87 -10.99 -15.61
C ALA A 405 -45.90 -11.26 -14.09
N ILE A 406 -46.79 -12.14 -13.62
CA ILE A 406 -46.86 -12.55 -12.20
C ILE A 406 -45.59 -13.30 -11.79
N VAL A 407 -45.10 -14.23 -12.62
CA VAL A 407 -43.84 -14.97 -12.36
C VAL A 407 -42.66 -13.98 -12.27
N THR A 408 -42.60 -13.00 -13.16
CA THR A 408 -41.54 -11.97 -13.14
C THR A 408 -41.59 -11.12 -11.88
N LEU A 409 -42.78 -10.71 -11.43
CA LEU A 409 -42.98 -9.99 -10.16
C LEU A 409 -42.47 -10.82 -8.97
N ALA A 410 -42.82 -12.09 -8.92
CA ALA A 410 -42.37 -13.01 -7.86
C ALA A 410 -40.82 -13.11 -7.86
N ILE A 411 -40.20 -13.22 -9.02
CA ILE A 411 -38.75 -13.28 -9.16
C ILE A 411 -38.09 -11.96 -8.74
N CYS A 412 -38.64 -10.81 -9.14
CA CYS A 412 -38.13 -9.51 -8.68
C CYS A 412 -38.21 -9.32 -7.16
N ALA A 413 -39.20 -9.93 -6.50
CA ALA A 413 -39.30 -9.95 -5.05
C ALA A 413 -38.31 -10.94 -4.39
N CYS A 414 -38.04 -12.07 -5.02
CA CYS A 414 -37.14 -13.13 -4.51
C CYS A 414 -35.65 -12.83 -4.75
N LEU A 415 -35.28 -12.17 -5.85
CA LEU A 415 -33.87 -11.91 -6.20
C LEU A 415 -33.10 -11.13 -5.12
N PRO A 416 -33.64 -10.08 -4.47
CA PRO A 416 -32.98 -9.43 -3.36
C PRO A 416 -32.73 -10.34 -2.16
N LEU A 417 -33.66 -11.30 -1.90
CA LEU A 417 -33.52 -12.29 -0.84
C LEU A 417 -32.45 -13.33 -1.18
N ALA A 418 -32.41 -13.79 -2.43
CA ALA A 418 -31.36 -14.70 -2.93
C ALA A 418 -29.96 -14.04 -2.91
N ALA A 419 -29.91 -12.71 -3.02
CA ALA A 419 -28.69 -11.91 -2.95
C ALA A 419 -28.37 -11.39 -1.54
N TRP A 420 -29.02 -11.90 -0.47
CA TRP A 420 -28.92 -11.40 0.91
C TRP A 420 -27.47 -11.23 1.40
N ASN A 421 -26.57 -12.14 1.00
CA ASN A 421 -25.16 -12.12 1.39
C ASN A 421 -24.26 -11.46 0.32
N ARG A 422 -24.78 -10.60 -0.57
CA ARG A 422 -24.03 -9.96 -1.64
C ARG A 422 -24.31 -8.46 -1.69
N LYS A 423 -23.33 -7.67 -2.10
CA LYS A 423 -23.55 -6.24 -2.40
C LYS A 423 -24.37 -6.14 -3.68
N LEU A 424 -25.56 -5.54 -3.58
CA LEU A 424 -26.36 -5.15 -4.74
C LEU A 424 -25.92 -3.76 -5.23
N THR A 425 -25.63 -3.66 -6.52
CA THR A 425 -25.32 -2.39 -7.18
C THR A 425 -26.57 -1.52 -7.30
N VAL A 426 -26.38 -0.25 -7.64
CA VAL A 426 -27.50 0.65 -7.99
C VAL A 426 -28.27 0.09 -9.19
N TYR A 427 -27.58 -0.54 -10.15
CA TYR A 427 -28.19 -1.11 -11.36
C TYR A 427 -29.04 -2.35 -11.09
N ASP A 428 -28.69 -3.17 -10.09
CA ASP A 428 -29.54 -4.27 -9.63
C ASP A 428 -30.87 -3.75 -9.10
N ARG A 429 -30.82 -2.75 -8.22
CA ARG A 429 -32.00 -2.15 -7.58
C ARG A 429 -32.90 -1.46 -8.60
N LEU A 430 -32.31 -0.69 -9.53
CA LEU A 430 -33.05 -0.06 -10.62
C LEU A 430 -33.71 -1.09 -11.53
N SER A 431 -33.01 -2.16 -11.88
CA SER A 431 -33.54 -3.26 -12.70
C SER A 431 -34.74 -3.93 -12.04
N PHE A 432 -34.66 -4.28 -10.75
CA PHE A 432 -35.77 -4.89 -10.04
C PHE A 432 -37.00 -3.97 -10.01
N GLY A 433 -36.82 -2.66 -9.76
CA GLY A 433 -37.87 -1.68 -9.76
C GLY A 433 -38.52 -1.46 -11.13
N ILE A 434 -37.70 -1.26 -12.18
CA ILE A 434 -38.19 -1.02 -13.53
C ILE A 434 -38.91 -2.26 -14.06
N VAL A 435 -38.33 -3.45 -13.91
CA VAL A 435 -38.93 -4.70 -14.37
C VAL A 435 -40.23 -5.00 -13.63
N ALA A 436 -40.32 -4.73 -12.33
CA ALA A 436 -41.57 -4.86 -11.59
C ALA A 436 -42.67 -3.93 -12.12
N LEU A 437 -42.35 -2.64 -12.38
CA LEU A 437 -43.28 -1.69 -12.97
C LEU A 437 -43.75 -2.12 -14.37
N LEU A 438 -42.83 -2.60 -15.22
CA LEU A 438 -43.17 -3.12 -16.55
C LEU A 438 -44.03 -4.38 -16.47
N SER A 439 -43.81 -5.25 -15.50
CA SER A 439 -44.65 -6.43 -15.26
C SER A 439 -46.07 -6.05 -14.83
N VAL A 440 -46.21 -5.01 -13.97
CA VAL A 440 -47.54 -4.47 -13.61
C VAL A 440 -48.23 -3.88 -14.84
N LEU A 441 -47.50 -3.17 -15.71
CA LEU A 441 -48.02 -2.66 -16.97
C LEU A 441 -48.47 -3.81 -17.89
N ALA A 442 -47.73 -4.91 -17.97
CA ALA A 442 -48.08 -6.06 -18.79
C ALA A 442 -49.34 -6.78 -18.33
N LEU A 443 -49.74 -6.66 -17.05
CA LEU A 443 -51.00 -7.19 -16.54
C LEU A 443 -52.25 -6.43 -17.02
N GLN A 444 -52.07 -5.20 -17.52
CA GLN A 444 -53.17 -4.42 -18.07
C GLN A 444 -53.53 -4.95 -19.48
N LYS A 445 -54.82 -5.09 -19.73
CA LYS A 445 -55.33 -5.68 -21.00
C LYS A 445 -54.81 -4.87 -22.21
N GLY A 446 -54.16 -5.55 -23.13
CA GLY A 446 -53.61 -4.97 -24.35
C GLY A 446 -52.27 -4.22 -24.19
N CYS A 447 -51.68 -4.17 -23.00
CA CYS A 447 -50.42 -3.44 -22.76
C CYS A 447 -49.15 -4.30 -22.84
N VAL A 448 -49.25 -5.61 -23.08
CA VAL A 448 -48.12 -6.55 -23.12
C VAL A 448 -47.04 -6.08 -24.13
N ASN A 449 -47.42 -5.76 -25.35
CA ASN A 449 -46.51 -5.31 -26.40
C ASN A 449 -45.83 -3.99 -26.02
N ILE A 450 -46.57 -3.06 -25.42
CA ILE A 450 -46.04 -1.79 -24.92
C ILE A 450 -45.02 -2.04 -23.79
N ALA A 451 -45.33 -2.94 -22.86
CA ALA A 451 -44.44 -3.29 -21.78
C ALA A 451 -43.14 -3.94 -22.28
N LEU A 452 -43.21 -4.85 -23.25
CA LEU A 452 -42.02 -5.46 -23.87
C LEU A 452 -41.14 -4.43 -24.58
N LEU A 453 -41.74 -3.53 -25.38
CA LEU A 453 -40.99 -2.45 -26.08
C LEU A 453 -40.35 -1.47 -25.07
N ALA A 454 -41.13 -1.05 -24.07
CA ALA A 454 -40.63 -0.21 -23.00
C ALA A 454 -39.50 -0.89 -22.19
N GLY A 455 -39.54 -2.23 -22.09
CA GLY A 455 -38.46 -3.03 -21.49
C GLY A 455 -37.16 -2.91 -22.27
N TYR A 456 -37.16 -3.12 -23.58
CA TYR A 456 -35.96 -2.97 -24.40
C TYR A 456 -35.42 -1.52 -24.35
N LEU A 457 -36.30 -0.54 -24.46
CA LEU A 457 -35.91 0.87 -24.40
C LEU A 457 -35.35 1.23 -23.02
N GLY A 458 -36.02 0.83 -21.94
CA GLY A 458 -35.61 1.11 -20.55
C GLY A 458 -34.25 0.49 -20.22
N PHE A 459 -34.02 -0.76 -20.66
CA PHE A 459 -32.73 -1.43 -20.50
C PHE A 459 -31.64 -0.70 -21.28
N GLY A 460 -31.88 -0.36 -22.55
CA GLY A 460 -30.92 0.40 -23.37
C GLY A 460 -30.58 1.77 -22.80
N LEU A 461 -31.59 2.50 -22.29
CA LEU A 461 -31.39 3.79 -21.65
C LEU A 461 -30.60 3.67 -20.34
N MET A 462 -30.85 2.62 -19.53
CA MET A 462 -30.08 2.38 -18.31
C MET A 462 -28.59 2.22 -18.61
N TRP A 463 -28.24 1.46 -19.65
CA TRP A 463 -26.86 1.30 -20.08
C TRP A 463 -26.24 2.61 -20.57
N LEU A 464 -26.94 3.38 -21.44
CA LEU A 464 -26.45 4.66 -21.95
C LEU A 464 -26.27 5.70 -20.85
N LEU A 465 -27.27 5.85 -19.98
CA LEU A 465 -27.20 6.83 -18.88
C LEU A 465 -26.12 6.47 -17.88
N SER A 466 -25.81 5.18 -17.72
CA SER A 466 -24.70 4.75 -16.88
C SER A 466 -23.35 5.31 -17.32
N CYS A 467 -23.18 5.59 -18.63
CA CYS A 467 -21.93 6.19 -19.16
C CYS A 467 -21.65 7.59 -18.60
N LEU A 468 -22.69 8.29 -18.12
CA LEU A 468 -22.58 9.63 -17.53
C LEU A 468 -22.22 9.60 -16.05
N THR A 469 -22.26 8.42 -15.42
CA THR A 469 -21.95 8.23 -14.01
C THR A 469 -20.45 8.07 -13.77
N LYS A 470 -20.04 8.21 -12.49
CA LYS A 470 -18.66 7.90 -12.08
C LYS A 470 -18.34 6.41 -12.22
N GLU A 471 -19.36 5.56 -12.15
CA GLU A 471 -19.24 4.11 -12.21
C GLU A 471 -20.21 3.57 -13.29
N PRO A 472 -19.78 3.47 -14.57
CA PRO A 472 -20.58 2.89 -15.64
C PRO A 472 -21.01 1.46 -15.34
N LEU A 473 -22.14 1.01 -15.91
CA LEU A 473 -22.74 -0.28 -15.60
C LEU A 473 -21.76 -1.46 -15.75
N CYS A 474 -20.98 -1.51 -16.84
CA CYS A 474 -19.94 -2.53 -16.99
C CYS A 474 -18.93 -2.48 -15.83
N ALA A 475 -18.43 -1.28 -15.53
CA ALA A 475 -17.40 -1.08 -14.51
C ALA A 475 -17.89 -1.53 -13.11
N ALA A 476 -19.16 -1.32 -12.79
CA ALA A 476 -19.75 -1.68 -11.49
C ALA A 476 -19.61 -3.17 -11.14
N TYR A 477 -19.57 -4.05 -12.14
CA TYR A 477 -19.43 -5.49 -11.94
C TYR A 477 -18.02 -6.00 -12.21
N VAL A 478 -17.28 -5.39 -13.15
CA VAL A 478 -15.98 -5.88 -13.61
C VAL A 478 -14.82 -5.35 -12.75
N LYS A 479 -14.97 -4.21 -12.07
CA LYS A 479 -13.91 -3.60 -11.24
C LYS A 479 -13.29 -4.54 -10.21
N TYR A 480 -14.07 -5.46 -9.67
CA TYR A 480 -13.59 -6.41 -8.64
C TYR A 480 -12.58 -7.43 -9.17
N ASN A 481 -12.48 -7.59 -10.50
CA ASN A 481 -11.43 -8.36 -11.15
C ASN A 481 -10.14 -7.55 -11.35
N TYR A 482 -10.17 -6.24 -11.06
CA TYR A 482 -9.11 -5.27 -11.33
C TYR A 482 -8.85 -4.37 -10.12
N HIS A 483 -8.63 -4.94 -8.93
CA HIS A 483 -8.33 -4.24 -7.67
C HIS A 483 -9.48 -3.36 -7.09
N GLY A 484 -10.72 -3.63 -7.44
CA GLY A 484 -11.88 -2.96 -6.83
C GLY A 484 -12.04 -1.50 -7.26
N ASP A 485 -12.21 -0.61 -6.30
CA ASP A 485 -12.49 0.81 -6.58
C ASP A 485 -11.30 1.53 -7.24
N ASP A 486 -10.07 1.06 -7.06
CA ASP A 486 -8.87 1.62 -7.70
C ASP A 486 -8.94 1.51 -9.23
N ALA A 487 -9.63 0.50 -9.77
CA ALA A 487 -9.87 0.37 -11.20
C ALA A 487 -10.65 1.55 -11.80
N LEU A 488 -11.50 2.21 -11.02
CA LEU A 488 -12.27 3.37 -11.48
C LEU A 488 -11.40 4.62 -11.73
N GLU A 489 -10.20 4.65 -11.17
CA GLU A 489 -9.24 5.71 -11.43
C GLU A 489 -8.40 5.45 -12.69
N ASN A 490 -8.40 4.21 -13.20
CA ASN A 490 -7.67 3.85 -14.41
C ASN A 490 -8.38 4.36 -15.67
N PRO A 491 -7.77 5.29 -16.44
CA PRO A 491 -8.42 5.91 -17.59
C PRO A 491 -8.68 4.93 -18.75
N ILE A 492 -7.83 3.91 -18.94
CA ILE A 492 -8.00 2.90 -19.97
C ILE A 492 -9.17 1.98 -19.62
N PHE A 493 -9.23 1.52 -18.38
CA PHE A 493 -10.33 0.73 -17.84
C PHE A 493 -11.67 1.46 -17.97
N MET A 494 -11.71 2.72 -17.52
CA MET A 494 -12.93 3.53 -17.57
C MET A 494 -13.40 3.80 -19.00
N LYS A 495 -12.48 4.11 -19.92
CA LYS A 495 -12.82 4.36 -21.32
C LYS A 495 -13.33 3.10 -22.02
N ALA A 496 -12.70 1.95 -21.78
CA ALA A 496 -13.16 0.66 -22.31
C ALA A 496 -14.58 0.33 -21.83
N ASN A 497 -14.83 0.45 -20.52
CA ASN A 497 -16.13 0.14 -19.92
C ASN A 497 -17.24 1.11 -20.36
N ARG A 498 -16.93 2.39 -20.60
CA ARG A 498 -17.88 3.35 -21.18
C ARG A 498 -18.23 3.03 -22.62
N ILE A 499 -17.24 2.64 -23.45
CA ILE A 499 -17.49 2.23 -24.84
C ILE A 499 -18.39 0.99 -24.87
N LEU A 500 -18.11 -0.01 -24.06
CA LEU A 500 -18.93 -1.22 -23.97
C LEU A 500 -20.34 -0.92 -23.46
N ALA A 501 -20.47 -0.11 -22.43
CA ALA A 501 -21.78 0.30 -21.90
C ALA A 501 -22.59 1.07 -22.95
N ALA A 502 -21.97 1.98 -23.70
CA ALA A 502 -22.60 2.68 -24.80
C ALA A 502 -23.03 1.72 -25.93
N GLY A 503 -22.15 0.76 -26.30
CA GLY A 503 -22.44 -0.25 -27.31
C GLY A 503 -23.66 -1.12 -26.96
N TRP A 504 -23.72 -1.63 -25.73
CA TRP A 504 -24.87 -2.37 -25.23
C TRP A 504 -26.14 -1.52 -25.20
N GLY A 505 -26.04 -0.26 -24.74
CA GLY A 505 -27.18 0.64 -24.69
C GLY A 505 -27.74 0.98 -26.08
N ILE A 506 -26.87 1.28 -27.06
CA ILE A 506 -27.27 1.52 -28.46
C ILE A 506 -27.93 0.28 -29.05
N LEU A 507 -27.37 -0.91 -28.81
CA LEU A 507 -27.95 -2.16 -29.30
C LEU A 507 -29.40 -2.34 -28.80
N TYR A 508 -29.65 -2.17 -27.50
CA TYR A 508 -30.99 -2.37 -26.97
C TYR A 508 -31.99 -1.30 -27.40
N ILE A 509 -31.55 -0.07 -27.71
CA ILE A 509 -32.39 0.94 -28.36
C ILE A 509 -32.75 0.51 -29.78
N LEU A 510 -31.77 0.00 -30.56
CA LEU A 510 -32.04 -0.53 -31.87
C LEU A 510 -33.01 -1.73 -31.84
N ILE A 511 -32.82 -2.64 -30.83
CA ILE A 511 -33.76 -3.74 -30.58
C ILE A 511 -35.17 -3.21 -30.32
N ALA A 512 -35.33 -2.15 -29.50
CA ALA A 512 -36.62 -1.55 -29.26
C ALA A 512 -37.24 -0.98 -30.55
N ILE A 513 -36.45 -0.30 -31.40
CA ILE A 513 -36.89 0.32 -32.65
C ILE A 513 -37.43 -0.74 -33.62
N TRP A 514 -36.61 -1.74 -33.99
CA TRP A 514 -37.11 -2.75 -34.96
C TRP A 514 -38.21 -3.63 -34.40
N SER A 515 -38.20 -3.90 -33.08
CA SER A 515 -39.29 -4.61 -32.43
C SER A 515 -40.60 -3.85 -32.50
N ALA A 516 -40.58 -2.50 -32.44
CA ALA A 516 -41.77 -1.69 -32.58
C ALA A 516 -42.41 -1.78 -33.99
N PHE A 517 -41.64 -2.14 -35.02
CA PHE A 517 -42.15 -2.41 -36.36
C PHE A 517 -42.57 -3.87 -36.57
N LEU A 518 -41.76 -4.83 -36.07
CA LEU A 518 -41.97 -6.26 -36.32
C LEU A 518 -43.11 -6.85 -35.50
N LEU A 519 -43.30 -6.35 -34.26
CA LEU A 519 -44.31 -6.86 -33.36
C LEU A 519 -45.75 -6.61 -33.83
N PRO A 520 -46.13 -5.37 -34.24
CA PRO A 520 -47.45 -5.13 -34.81
C PRO A 520 -47.67 -5.82 -36.17
N ALA A 521 -46.59 -6.06 -36.93
CA ALA A 521 -46.63 -6.76 -38.23
C ALA A 521 -46.81 -8.29 -38.07
N GLY A 522 -46.86 -8.84 -36.85
CA GLY A 522 -47.02 -10.28 -36.60
C GLY A 522 -45.75 -11.12 -36.79
N HIS A 523 -44.59 -10.48 -37.01
CA HIS A 523 -43.31 -11.18 -37.26
C HIS A 523 -42.53 -11.48 -35.95
N THR A 524 -43.21 -12.01 -34.93
CA THR A 524 -42.64 -12.27 -33.59
C THR A 524 -41.45 -13.23 -33.61
N ALA A 525 -41.49 -14.29 -34.41
CA ALA A 525 -40.38 -15.24 -34.54
C ALA A 525 -39.13 -14.59 -35.13
N LEU A 526 -39.28 -13.80 -36.18
CA LEU A 526 -38.17 -13.05 -36.80
C LEU A 526 -37.57 -12.04 -35.79
N MET A 527 -38.42 -11.33 -35.08
CA MET A 527 -38.00 -10.40 -34.04
C MET A 527 -37.15 -11.11 -32.95
N GLN A 528 -37.59 -12.26 -32.45
CA GLN A 528 -36.85 -13.03 -31.42
C GLN A 528 -35.50 -13.53 -31.96
N ILE A 529 -35.45 -14.02 -33.20
CA ILE A 529 -34.19 -14.45 -33.84
C ILE A 529 -33.22 -13.27 -33.94
N LEU A 530 -33.67 -12.09 -34.40
CA LEU A 530 -32.83 -10.91 -34.55
C LEU A 530 -32.32 -10.43 -33.18
N ASN A 531 -33.20 -10.34 -32.18
CA ASN A 531 -32.84 -9.87 -30.82
C ASN A 531 -31.79 -10.79 -30.18
N ASN A 532 -31.99 -12.11 -30.24
CA ASN A 532 -31.06 -13.08 -29.67
C ASN A 532 -29.72 -13.08 -30.39
N THR A 533 -29.73 -13.08 -31.73
CA THR A 533 -28.51 -13.05 -32.57
C THR A 533 -27.69 -11.79 -32.29
N ALA A 534 -28.32 -10.62 -32.27
CA ALA A 534 -27.66 -9.36 -32.02
C ALA A 534 -27.04 -9.29 -30.60
N THR A 535 -27.75 -9.82 -29.59
CA THR A 535 -27.27 -9.90 -28.23
C THR A 535 -26.05 -10.83 -28.09
N VAL A 536 -26.08 -12.01 -28.75
CA VAL A 536 -24.95 -12.96 -28.75
C VAL A 536 -23.74 -12.36 -29.46
N LEU A 537 -23.93 -11.71 -30.61
CA LEU A 537 -22.83 -11.04 -31.33
C LEU A 537 -22.20 -9.90 -30.51
N MET A 538 -22.99 -9.14 -29.78
CA MET A 538 -22.48 -8.11 -28.87
C MET A 538 -21.71 -8.72 -27.68
N GLY A 539 -22.13 -9.86 -27.18
CA GLY A 539 -21.40 -10.61 -26.14
C GLY A 539 -20.02 -11.07 -26.63
N ILE A 540 -19.95 -11.63 -27.85
CA ILE A 540 -18.69 -12.02 -28.49
C ILE A 540 -17.79 -10.79 -28.71
N PHE A 541 -18.36 -9.68 -29.21
CA PHE A 541 -17.65 -8.41 -29.36
C PHE A 541 -17.09 -7.90 -28.03
N THR A 542 -17.86 -7.96 -26.97
CA THR A 542 -17.43 -7.54 -25.61
C THR A 542 -16.19 -8.31 -25.19
N GLY A 543 -16.22 -9.66 -25.24
CA GLY A 543 -15.09 -10.50 -24.83
C GLY A 543 -13.84 -10.31 -25.70
N TRP A 544 -14.00 -9.98 -26.97
CA TRP A 544 -12.89 -9.60 -27.85
C TRP A 544 -12.36 -8.19 -27.53
N PHE A 545 -13.25 -7.19 -27.37
CA PHE A 545 -12.91 -5.79 -27.17
C PHE A 545 -12.17 -5.54 -25.83
N GLU A 546 -12.56 -6.24 -24.77
CA GLU A 546 -11.90 -6.17 -23.45
C GLU A 546 -10.41 -6.52 -23.52
N LYS A 547 -10.02 -7.43 -24.41
CA LYS A 547 -8.62 -7.82 -24.61
C LYS A 547 -7.92 -6.91 -25.63
N TRP A 548 -8.60 -6.61 -26.73
CA TRP A 548 -8.03 -5.88 -27.85
C TRP A 548 -7.79 -4.38 -27.55
N TYR A 549 -8.73 -3.73 -26.89
CA TYR A 549 -8.67 -2.27 -26.71
C TYR A 549 -7.50 -1.82 -25.81
N PRO A 550 -7.26 -2.41 -24.62
CA PRO A 550 -6.10 -2.05 -23.80
C PRO A 550 -4.77 -2.27 -24.52
N GLN A 551 -4.61 -3.38 -25.24
CA GLN A 551 -3.40 -3.68 -26.01
C GLN A 551 -3.16 -2.66 -27.13
N ARG A 552 -4.22 -2.21 -27.82
CA ARG A 552 -4.12 -1.20 -28.88
C ARG A 552 -3.70 0.15 -28.32
N VAL A 553 -4.29 0.58 -27.22
CA VAL A 553 -3.91 1.84 -26.55
C VAL A 553 -2.46 1.75 -26.04
N ALA A 554 -2.07 0.63 -25.46
CA ALA A 554 -0.71 0.40 -24.96
C ALA A 554 0.34 0.43 -26.09
N ALA A 555 -0.01 -0.06 -27.28
CA ALA A 555 0.86 0.00 -28.46
C ALA A 555 0.92 1.39 -29.13
N GLY A 556 0.18 2.39 -28.61
CA GLY A 556 0.15 3.75 -29.16
C GLY A 556 -0.56 3.85 -30.52
N LYS A 557 -1.55 2.97 -30.78
CA LYS A 557 -2.29 2.90 -32.06
C LYS A 557 -3.75 3.33 -31.89
#